data_2cacf3ccc0c4757c2bc9e30878173898
#
_entry.id   2cacf3ccc0c4757c2bc9e30878173898
#
_cell.length_a   1.000
_cell.length_b   1.000
_cell.length_c   1.000
_cell.angle_alpha   90.00
_cell.angle_beta   90.00
_cell.angle_gamma   90.00
#
_symmetry.space_group_name_H-M   'P 1'
#
loop_
_entity.id
_entity.type
_entity.pdbx_description
1 polymer ?
#
loop_
_entity_poly.entity_id
_entity_poly.type
_entity_poly.pdbx_seq_one_letter_code
_entity_poly.pdbx_strand_id
1 'polypeptide(L)'
;TCAGHGKVRSTSGFFSIERPCPTCGGEGSSIKNPCLKCSSSGKIKKQKTISVTIPPGVDTGTRIRISGEGEPGQRGAGSGDLYIFVEVQKDNLFEREEENLFCQIPVSIITAILGGEIEVPTIDGKKARLKIQAGTQSETQLRLRGKGMSILRQSKRGDMYVEVGVEIPVNLTSKQ
;
A
#
# COMPACT_ATOMS: atom_id res chain seq x y z
N THR A 1 27.40 -3.00 45.40
CA THR A 1 27.10 -3.48 44.06
C THR A 1 25.83 -4.31 44.12
N CYS A 2 25.02 -4.28 43.08
CA CYS A 2 23.66 -4.82 43.05
C CYS A 2 23.56 -6.35 42.77
N ALA A 3 24.68 -7.06 42.72
CA ALA A 3 24.74 -8.50 42.41
C ALA A 3 23.91 -8.91 41.15
N GLY A 4 23.86 -8.04 40.14
CA GLY A 4 23.11 -8.31 38.88
C GLY A 4 21.66 -7.80 38.89
N HIS A 5 21.13 -7.35 40.03
CA HIS A 5 19.73 -6.91 40.15
C HIS A 5 19.44 -5.49 39.62
N GLY A 6 20.45 -4.71 39.29
CA GLY A 6 20.29 -3.32 38.80
C GLY A 6 19.88 -2.32 39.90
N LYS A 7 19.44 -2.78 41.07
CA LYS A 7 18.97 -1.95 42.18
C LYS A 7 19.73 -2.26 43.45
N VAL A 8 19.90 -1.26 44.27
CA VAL A 8 20.44 -1.40 45.62
C VAL A 8 19.38 -0.98 46.62
N ARG A 9 19.20 -1.79 47.66
CA ARG A 9 18.26 -1.55 48.74
C ARG A 9 19.01 -0.95 49.91
N SER A 10 18.58 0.21 50.34
CA SER A 10 19.06 0.85 51.56
C SER A 10 17.96 0.86 52.60
N THR A 11 18.24 0.27 53.77
CA THR A 11 17.30 0.21 54.87
C THR A 11 17.71 1.24 55.93
N SER A 12 16.83 2.18 56.25
CA SER A 12 17.02 3.15 57.32
C SER A 12 15.85 3.03 58.29
N GLY A 13 16.06 2.37 59.42
CA GLY A 13 15.03 2.06 60.41
C GLY A 13 13.95 1.16 59.79
N PHE A 14 12.66 1.56 59.88
CA PHE A 14 11.53 0.82 59.36
C PHE A 14 11.27 1.03 57.86
N PHE A 15 12.01 1.92 57.20
CA PHE A 15 11.83 2.22 55.76
C PHE A 15 12.92 1.59 54.93
N SER A 16 12.51 0.97 53.81
CA SER A 16 13.41 0.41 52.82
C SER A 16 13.23 1.16 51.50
N ILE A 17 14.29 1.78 51.03
CA ILE A 17 14.31 2.55 49.80
C ILE A 17 15.13 1.79 48.76
N GLU A 18 14.55 1.51 47.60
CA GLU A 18 15.27 0.97 46.45
C GLU A 18 15.74 2.12 45.55
N ARG A 19 17.00 2.08 45.19
CA ARG A 19 17.63 3.06 44.29
C ARG A 19 18.30 2.32 43.11
N PRO A 20 18.37 2.92 41.91
CA PRO A 20 19.20 2.38 40.84
C PRO A 20 20.65 2.22 41.34
N CYS A 21 21.27 1.12 40.94
CA CYS A 21 22.65 0.85 41.30
C CYS A 21 23.59 1.90 40.67
N PRO A 22 24.40 2.63 41.42
CA PRO A 22 25.27 3.68 40.85
C PRO A 22 26.37 3.12 39.95
N THR A 23 26.71 1.84 40.06
CA THR A 23 27.73 1.20 39.24
C THR A 23 27.24 0.79 37.85
N CYS A 24 25.98 0.39 37.71
CA CYS A 24 25.42 -0.08 36.43
C CYS A 24 24.25 0.79 35.94
N GLY A 25 23.94 1.90 36.64
CA GLY A 25 22.84 2.80 36.24
C GLY A 25 21.44 2.18 36.24
N GLY A 26 21.26 0.98 36.81
CA GLY A 26 20.00 0.25 36.79
C GLY A 26 19.98 -0.99 35.90
N GLU A 27 20.97 -1.17 35.01
CA GLU A 27 21.01 -2.25 34.02
C GLU A 27 21.37 -3.64 34.61
N GLY A 28 21.90 -3.72 35.79
CA GLY A 28 22.31 -4.97 36.43
C GLY A 28 23.65 -5.54 35.93
N SER A 29 24.14 -5.08 34.80
CA SER A 29 25.41 -5.47 34.20
C SER A 29 26.23 -4.24 33.79
N SER A 30 27.56 -4.37 33.76
CA SER A 30 28.45 -3.32 33.25
C SER A 30 29.42 -3.89 32.24
N ILE A 31 29.65 -3.19 31.13
CA ILE A 31 30.57 -3.60 30.08
C ILE A 31 31.93 -2.97 30.38
N LYS A 32 32.93 -3.80 30.78
CA LYS A 32 34.28 -3.35 31.08
C LYS A 32 35.05 -2.88 29.84
N ASN A 33 34.88 -3.56 28.72
CA ASN A 33 35.54 -3.25 27.45
C ASN A 33 34.48 -2.92 26.40
N PRO A 34 34.13 -1.66 26.18
CA PRO A 34 33.11 -1.29 25.16
C PRO A 34 33.60 -1.57 23.75
N CYS A 35 32.73 -2.14 22.94
CA CYS A 35 33.01 -2.35 21.53
C CYS A 35 33.08 -1.01 20.77
N LEU A 36 34.18 -0.76 20.06
CA LEU A 36 34.38 0.49 19.31
C LEU A 36 33.35 0.71 18.17
N LYS A 37 32.75 -0.35 17.63
CA LYS A 37 31.75 -0.26 16.54
C LYS A 37 30.34 0.09 17.02
N CYS A 38 29.92 -0.38 18.19
CA CYS A 38 28.57 -0.19 18.70
C CYS A 38 28.51 0.61 20.00
N SER A 39 29.66 1.03 20.58
CA SER A 39 29.73 1.80 21.85
C SER A 39 28.87 1.17 22.95
N SER A 40 28.92 -0.15 23.08
CA SER A 40 28.15 -0.97 24.03
C SER A 40 26.65 -1.07 23.77
N SER A 41 26.10 -0.48 22.69
CA SER A 41 24.68 -0.58 22.35
C SER A 41 24.26 -1.98 21.89
N GLY A 42 25.23 -2.85 21.49
CA GLY A 42 24.97 -4.18 20.95
C GLY A 42 24.38 -4.17 19.55
N LYS A 43 24.12 -2.99 18.97
CA LYS A 43 23.50 -2.83 17.63
C LYS A 43 24.35 -1.95 16.74
N ILE A 44 24.40 -2.27 15.46
CA ILE A 44 25.11 -1.49 14.44
C ILE A 44 24.10 -1.17 13.34
N LYS A 45 24.04 0.07 12.88
CA LYS A 45 23.25 0.45 11.70
C LYS A 45 23.86 -0.16 10.45
N LYS A 46 23.08 -0.95 9.72
CA LYS A 46 23.45 -1.55 8.44
C LYS A 46 22.33 -1.31 7.44
N GLN A 47 22.67 -0.88 6.24
CA GLN A 47 21.71 -0.84 5.13
C GLN A 47 21.55 -2.24 4.56
N LYS A 48 20.30 -2.65 4.35
CA LYS A 48 19.93 -3.91 3.71
C LYS A 48 18.86 -3.63 2.67
N THR A 49 19.07 -4.12 1.46
CA THR A 49 18.06 -4.06 0.38
C THR A 49 17.21 -5.32 0.47
N ILE A 50 15.91 -5.14 0.55
CA ILE A 50 14.93 -6.23 0.62
C ILE A 50 14.07 -6.17 -0.64
N SER A 51 13.97 -7.29 -1.35
CA SER A 51 13.05 -7.43 -2.47
C SER A 51 11.70 -7.91 -1.97
N VAL A 52 10.65 -7.20 -2.35
CA VAL A 52 9.28 -7.48 -1.92
C VAL A 52 8.41 -7.75 -3.14
N THR A 53 7.76 -8.89 -3.16
CA THR A 53 6.77 -9.21 -4.20
C THR A 53 5.40 -8.71 -3.77
N ILE A 54 4.87 -7.74 -4.52
CA ILE A 54 3.52 -7.21 -4.31
C ILE A 54 2.55 -8.07 -5.12
N PRO A 55 1.58 -8.76 -4.49
CA PRO A 55 0.62 -9.57 -5.22
C PRO A 55 -0.34 -8.66 -6.03
N PRO A 56 -0.83 -9.12 -7.20
CA PRO A 56 -1.83 -8.37 -7.96
C PRO A 56 -3.13 -8.25 -7.17
N GLY A 57 -3.81 -7.13 -7.35
CA GLY A 57 -5.09 -6.87 -6.69
C GLY A 57 -5.01 -6.22 -5.31
N VAL A 58 -3.82 -5.85 -4.85
CA VAL A 58 -3.67 -5.07 -3.60
C VAL A 58 -4.40 -3.73 -3.72
N ASP A 59 -4.84 -3.22 -2.57
CA ASP A 59 -5.47 -1.91 -2.46
C ASP A 59 -4.77 -1.07 -1.38
N THR A 60 -5.09 0.22 -1.37
CA THR A 60 -4.61 1.13 -0.33
C THR A 60 -4.99 0.61 1.05
N GLY A 61 -4.03 0.64 1.99
CA GLY A 61 -4.17 0.07 3.33
C GLY A 61 -3.81 -1.41 3.44
N THR A 62 -3.51 -2.09 2.33
CA THR A 62 -3.01 -3.47 2.37
C THR A 62 -1.68 -3.53 3.11
N ARG A 63 -1.54 -4.48 4.03
CA ARG A 63 -0.32 -4.69 4.83
C ARG A 63 0.39 -5.96 4.38
N ILE A 64 1.67 -5.81 4.03
CA ILE A 64 2.53 -6.93 3.67
C ILE A 64 3.51 -7.14 4.82
N ARG A 65 3.50 -8.32 5.45
CA ARG A 65 4.42 -8.68 6.52
C ARG A 65 5.59 -9.48 5.96
N ILE A 66 6.79 -9.06 6.32
CA ILE A 66 8.03 -9.79 6.03
C ILE A 66 8.62 -10.23 7.37
N SER A 67 8.56 -11.53 7.63
CA SER A 67 8.97 -12.11 8.90
C SER A 67 10.48 -12.03 9.08
N GLY A 68 10.92 -11.62 10.28
CA GLY A 68 12.32 -11.56 10.67
C GLY A 68 13.13 -10.39 10.07
N GLU A 69 12.51 -9.50 9.31
CA GLU A 69 13.16 -8.33 8.69
C GLU A 69 12.92 -7.02 9.44
N GLY A 70 12.32 -7.08 10.62
CA GLY A 70 12.18 -5.96 11.53
C GLY A 70 13.44 -5.66 12.34
N GLU A 71 13.29 -4.88 13.38
CA GLU A 71 14.40 -4.55 14.29
C GLU A 71 14.93 -5.78 15.01
N PRO A 72 16.26 -5.88 15.18
CA PRO A 72 16.87 -6.97 15.94
C PRO A 72 16.42 -6.92 17.40
N GLY A 73 16.07 -8.07 17.95
CA GLY A 73 15.72 -8.21 19.35
C GLY A 73 16.88 -7.84 20.30
N GLN A 74 16.57 -7.69 21.57
CA GLN A 74 17.59 -7.44 22.59
C GLN A 74 18.19 -8.76 23.10
N ARG A 75 19.46 -8.73 23.48
CA ARG A 75 20.17 -9.83 24.15
C ARG A 75 20.12 -11.18 23.38
N GLY A 76 20.19 -11.13 22.05
CA GLY A 76 20.19 -12.34 21.23
C GLY A 76 18.79 -12.88 20.89
N ALA A 77 17.73 -12.15 21.24
CA ALA A 77 16.40 -12.46 20.73
C ALA A 77 16.33 -12.26 19.21
N GLY A 78 15.47 -13.02 18.54
CA GLY A 78 15.25 -12.90 17.09
C GLY A 78 14.78 -11.51 16.68
N SER A 79 14.92 -11.19 15.40
CA SER A 79 14.39 -9.95 14.83
C SER A 79 12.87 -9.97 14.79
N GLY A 80 12.27 -8.81 14.91
CA GLY A 80 10.84 -8.61 14.67
C GLY A 80 10.48 -8.70 13.19
N ASP A 81 9.25 -8.36 12.84
CA ASP A 81 8.74 -8.37 11.48
C ASP A 81 8.72 -6.95 10.90
N LEU A 82 8.90 -6.86 9.61
CA LEU A 82 8.73 -5.61 8.85
C LEU A 82 7.33 -5.59 8.25
N TYR A 83 6.61 -4.50 8.47
CA TYR A 83 5.30 -4.26 7.85
C TYR A 83 5.40 -3.16 6.81
N ILE A 84 4.95 -3.47 5.61
CA ILE A 84 4.88 -2.53 4.49
C ILE A 84 3.41 -2.18 4.27
N PHE A 85 3.10 -0.90 4.27
CA PHE A 85 1.78 -0.39 3.97
C PHE A 85 1.75 0.03 2.50
N VAL A 86 0.78 -0.47 1.75
CA VAL A 86 0.59 -0.13 0.34
C VAL A 86 -0.33 1.07 0.25
N GLU A 87 0.07 2.05 -0.55
CA GLU A 87 -0.75 3.18 -0.96
C GLU A 87 -0.82 3.20 -2.49
N VAL A 88 -2.03 3.08 -3.03
CA VAL A 88 -2.26 3.08 -4.47
C VAL A 88 -2.60 4.49 -4.92
N GLN A 89 -1.82 5.01 -5.86
CA GLN A 89 -2.09 6.32 -6.45
C GLN A 89 -3.33 6.26 -7.35
N LYS A 90 -4.11 7.34 -7.35
CA LYS A 90 -5.27 7.48 -8.23
C LYS A 90 -4.80 7.65 -9.68
N ASP A 91 -5.48 6.97 -10.58
CA ASP A 91 -5.31 7.17 -12.02
C ASP A 91 -6.18 8.35 -12.49
N ASN A 92 -5.79 8.98 -13.61
CA ASN A 92 -6.52 10.13 -14.14
C ASN A 92 -7.76 9.74 -14.95
N LEU A 93 -7.79 8.51 -15.48
CA LEU A 93 -8.85 8.03 -16.36
C LEU A 93 -9.75 7.01 -15.65
N PHE A 94 -9.15 6.18 -14.80
CA PHE A 94 -9.84 5.08 -14.14
C PHE A 94 -10.07 5.37 -12.67
N GLU A 95 -11.31 5.29 -12.25
CA GLU A 95 -11.70 5.25 -10.85
C GLU A 95 -11.88 3.79 -10.44
N ARG A 96 -11.27 3.41 -9.32
CA ARG A 96 -11.33 2.06 -8.81
C ARG A 96 -12.29 1.97 -7.63
N GLU A 97 -13.22 1.02 -7.73
CA GLU A 97 -14.06 0.59 -6.62
C GLU A 97 -13.86 -0.92 -6.42
N GLU A 98 -13.10 -1.29 -5.40
CA GLU A 98 -12.71 -2.69 -5.11
C GLU A 98 -12.04 -3.37 -6.31
N GLU A 99 -12.71 -4.34 -6.93
CA GLU A 99 -12.25 -5.03 -8.14
C GLU A 99 -12.73 -4.39 -9.44
N ASN A 100 -13.67 -3.47 -9.40
CA ASN A 100 -14.23 -2.84 -10.57
C ASN A 100 -13.52 -1.54 -10.93
N LEU A 101 -13.56 -1.21 -12.21
CA LEU A 101 -13.04 0.05 -12.75
C LEU A 101 -14.17 0.82 -13.40
N PHE A 102 -14.16 2.13 -13.17
CA PHE A 102 -15.08 3.08 -13.79
C PHE A 102 -14.27 4.06 -14.62
N CYS A 103 -14.75 4.38 -15.80
CA CYS A 103 -14.18 5.44 -16.62
C CYS A 103 -15.29 6.10 -17.45
N GLN A 104 -15.13 7.39 -17.70
CA GLN A 104 -15.99 8.14 -18.59
C GLN A 104 -15.30 8.32 -19.94
N ILE A 105 -15.99 7.99 -21.03
CA ILE A 105 -15.45 8.08 -22.38
C ILE A 105 -16.34 8.99 -23.22
N PRO A 106 -15.75 9.98 -23.92
CA PRO A 106 -16.47 10.84 -24.83
C PRO A 106 -16.90 10.06 -26.08
N VAL A 107 -18.16 10.22 -26.45
CA VAL A 107 -18.74 9.58 -27.65
C VAL A 107 -19.41 10.66 -28.50
N SER A 108 -19.09 10.66 -29.80
CA SER A 108 -19.74 11.58 -30.75
C SER A 108 -21.25 11.41 -30.74
N ILE A 109 -21.98 12.53 -30.81
CA ILE A 109 -23.44 12.51 -30.94
C ILE A 109 -23.92 11.66 -32.13
N ILE A 110 -23.15 11.63 -33.23
CA ILE A 110 -23.50 10.81 -34.41
C ILE A 110 -23.44 9.33 -34.05
N THR A 111 -22.38 8.90 -33.33
CA THR A 111 -22.24 7.51 -32.87
C THR A 111 -23.32 7.16 -31.85
N ALA A 112 -23.68 8.09 -30.97
CA ALA A 112 -24.74 7.87 -29.99
C ALA A 112 -26.12 7.69 -30.67
N ILE A 113 -26.41 8.44 -31.75
CA ILE A 113 -27.68 8.36 -32.49
C ILE A 113 -27.75 7.11 -33.38
N LEU A 114 -26.70 6.88 -34.17
CA LEU A 114 -26.72 5.81 -35.20
C LEU A 114 -26.22 4.46 -34.66
N GLY A 115 -25.57 4.45 -33.52
CA GLY A 115 -24.81 3.32 -33.03
C GLY A 115 -23.46 3.21 -33.72
N GLY A 116 -22.63 2.30 -33.21
CA GLY A 116 -21.30 2.07 -33.76
C GLY A 116 -20.40 1.32 -32.80
N GLU A 117 -19.13 1.34 -33.08
CA GLU A 117 -18.09 0.79 -32.20
C GLU A 117 -17.08 1.88 -31.82
N ILE A 118 -16.68 1.90 -30.58
CA ILE A 118 -15.62 2.77 -30.09
C ILE A 118 -14.49 1.95 -29.49
N GLU A 119 -13.28 2.49 -29.49
CA GLU A 119 -12.14 1.92 -28.81
C GLU A 119 -11.98 2.56 -27.42
N VAL A 120 -11.98 1.72 -26.39
CA VAL A 120 -11.86 2.13 -25.01
C VAL A 120 -10.51 1.63 -24.46
N PRO A 121 -9.69 2.49 -23.85
CA PRO A 121 -8.46 2.06 -23.22
C PRO A 121 -8.76 1.11 -22.04
N THR A 122 -7.88 0.15 -21.81
CA THR A 122 -7.96 -0.76 -20.67
C THR A 122 -6.73 -0.60 -19.78
N ILE A 123 -6.84 -0.98 -18.52
CA ILE A 123 -5.74 -0.89 -17.55
C ILE A 123 -4.49 -1.67 -17.96
N ASP A 124 -4.63 -2.65 -18.85
CA ASP A 124 -3.50 -3.43 -19.40
C ASP A 124 -2.73 -2.68 -20.52
N GLY A 125 -3.07 -1.42 -20.79
CA GLY A 125 -2.49 -0.64 -21.88
C GLY A 125 -2.96 -1.05 -23.28
N LYS A 126 -3.98 -1.91 -23.35
CA LYS A 126 -4.61 -2.34 -24.59
C LYS A 126 -5.89 -1.54 -24.85
N LYS A 127 -6.44 -1.67 -26.02
CA LYS A 127 -7.77 -1.13 -26.37
C LYS A 127 -8.79 -2.26 -26.45
N ALA A 128 -9.97 -2.02 -25.92
CA ALA A 128 -11.13 -2.89 -26.06
C ALA A 128 -12.15 -2.23 -26.98
N ARG A 129 -12.81 -3.00 -27.84
CA ARG A 129 -13.91 -2.51 -28.64
C ARG A 129 -15.20 -2.57 -27.84
N LEU A 130 -15.93 -1.49 -27.82
CA LEU A 130 -17.21 -1.34 -27.16
C LEU A 130 -18.27 -0.98 -28.18
N LYS A 131 -19.32 -1.78 -28.24
CA LYS A 131 -20.44 -1.54 -29.13
C LYS A 131 -21.43 -0.58 -28.49
N ILE A 132 -21.69 0.52 -29.16
CA ILE A 132 -22.68 1.53 -28.78
C ILE A 132 -23.97 1.23 -29.56
N GLN A 133 -25.08 1.11 -28.87
CA GLN A 133 -26.39 0.92 -29.51
C GLN A 133 -26.93 2.26 -30.03
N ALA A 134 -27.71 2.21 -31.10
CA ALA A 134 -28.38 3.42 -31.58
C ALA A 134 -29.33 3.98 -30.51
N GLY A 135 -29.28 5.29 -30.31
CA GLY A 135 -30.10 5.96 -29.29
C GLY A 135 -29.51 5.92 -27.90
N THR A 136 -28.23 5.56 -27.71
CA THR A 136 -27.54 5.59 -26.41
C THR A 136 -27.52 7.03 -25.88
N GLN A 137 -27.94 7.20 -24.65
CA GLN A 137 -27.97 8.48 -23.96
C GLN A 137 -26.66 8.73 -23.18
N SER A 138 -26.41 10.01 -22.86
CA SER A 138 -25.33 10.36 -21.94
C SER A 138 -25.55 9.68 -20.58
N GLU A 139 -24.48 9.43 -19.82
CA GLU A 139 -24.48 8.74 -18.52
C GLU A 139 -24.92 7.26 -18.58
N THR A 140 -25.14 6.72 -19.79
CA THR A 140 -25.37 5.27 -19.94
C THR A 140 -24.12 4.51 -19.59
N GLN A 141 -24.22 3.54 -18.67
CA GLN A 141 -23.10 2.70 -18.25
C GLN A 141 -23.10 1.37 -19.05
N LEU A 142 -21.96 1.07 -19.65
CA LEU A 142 -21.73 -0.14 -20.44
C LEU A 142 -20.65 -0.98 -19.75
N ARG A 143 -20.92 -2.28 -19.56
CA ARG A 143 -20.02 -3.19 -18.84
C ARG A 143 -19.13 -3.98 -19.78
N LEU A 144 -17.82 -3.92 -19.54
CA LEU A 144 -16.80 -4.78 -20.13
C LEU A 144 -16.35 -5.83 -19.12
N ARG A 145 -16.80 -7.07 -19.31
CA ARG A 145 -16.53 -8.18 -18.38
C ARG A 145 -15.05 -8.53 -18.34
N GLY A 146 -14.52 -8.76 -17.12
CA GLY A 146 -13.15 -9.18 -16.88
C GLY A 146 -12.08 -8.14 -17.28
N LYS A 147 -12.45 -6.86 -17.40
CA LYS A 147 -11.55 -5.74 -17.71
C LYS A 147 -11.25 -4.86 -16.51
N GLY A 148 -11.76 -5.23 -15.34
CA GLY A 148 -11.45 -4.58 -14.07
C GLY A 148 -10.10 -4.98 -13.49
N MET A 149 -9.91 -4.71 -12.20
CA MET A 149 -8.72 -5.05 -11.42
C MET A 149 -8.65 -6.55 -11.11
N SER A 150 -7.44 -7.04 -10.91
CA SER A 150 -7.23 -8.39 -10.39
C SER A 150 -7.78 -8.50 -8.97
N ILE A 151 -8.40 -9.61 -8.63
CA ILE A 151 -8.87 -9.89 -7.27
C ILE A 151 -7.74 -10.53 -6.48
N LEU A 152 -7.46 -10.01 -5.29
CA LEU A 152 -6.38 -10.50 -4.44
C LEU A 152 -6.53 -12.00 -4.16
N ARG A 153 -5.47 -12.77 -4.41
CA ARG A 153 -5.41 -14.23 -4.24
C ARG A 153 -6.35 -15.05 -5.13
N GLN A 154 -6.88 -14.46 -6.19
CA GLN A 154 -7.71 -15.16 -7.18
C GLN A 154 -7.16 -14.92 -8.58
N SER A 155 -7.46 -15.85 -9.49
CA SER A 155 -7.15 -15.69 -10.92
C SER A 155 -8.21 -14.92 -11.68
N LYS A 156 -9.23 -14.42 -11.00
CA LYS A 156 -10.34 -13.65 -11.56
C LYS A 156 -10.03 -12.15 -11.55
N ARG A 157 -10.72 -11.44 -12.43
CA ARG A 157 -10.72 -9.98 -12.50
C ARG A 157 -12.15 -9.48 -12.37
N GLY A 158 -12.28 -8.28 -11.83
CA GLY A 158 -13.52 -7.54 -11.84
C GLY A 158 -13.88 -7.04 -13.23
N ASP A 159 -14.90 -6.25 -13.32
CA ASP A 159 -15.43 -5.69 -14.55
C ASP A 159 -15.06 -4.21 -14.70
N MET A 160 -15.14 -3.70 -15.91
CA MET A 160 -14.95 -2.30 -16.19
C MET A 160 -16.27 -1.71 -16.68
N TYR A 161 -16.68 -0.63 -16.04
CA TYR A 161 -17.88 0.13 -16.36
C TYR A 161 -17.47 1.40 -17.10
N VAL A 162 -17.97 1.54 -18.32
CA VAL A 162 -17.70 2.68 -19.17
C VAL A 162 -18.96 3.55 -19.20
N GLU A 163 -18.87 4.74 -18.67
CA GLU A 163 -19.90 5.75 -18.74
C GLU A 163 -19.76 6.54 -20.05
N VAL A 164 -20.84 6.64 -20.79
CA VAL A 164 -20.88 7.35 -22.06
C VAL A 164 -21.10 8.84 -21.80
N GLY A 165 -20.14 9.65 -22.19
CA GLY A 165 -20.29 11.11 -22.24
C GLY A 165 -20.56 11.54 -23.68
N VAL A 166 -21.81 11.95 -24.00
CA VAL A 166 -22.10 12.40 -25.36
C VAL A 166 -21.53 13.79 -25.59
N GLU A 167 -20.65 13.91 -26.57
CA GLU A 167 -20.07 15.19 -26.97
C GLU A 167 -20.81 15.80 -28.14
N ILE A 168 -21.19 17.04 -27.97
CA ILE A 168 -21.74 17.89 -29.04
C ILE A 168 -20.58 18.60 -29.73
N PRO A 169 -20.43 18.48 -31.05
CA PRO A 169 -19.33 19.12 -31.77
C PRO A 169 -19.43 20.65 -31.65
N VAL A 170 -18.27 21.25 -31.33
CA VAL A 170 -18.08 22.70 -31.27
C VAL A 170 -17.25 23.17 -32.49
N ASN A 171 -17.30 24.44 -32.84
CA ASN A 171 -16.58 25.03 -33.98
C ASN A 171 -16.98 24.43 -35.34
N LEU A 172 -18.28 24.26 -35.52
CA LEU A 172 -18.82 23.82 -36.83
C LEU A 172 -18.61 24.89 -37.90
N THR A 173 -18.27 24.46 -39.09
CA THR A 173 -18.25 25.34 -40.28
C THR A 173 -19.67 25.62 -40.77
N SER A 174 -19.87 26.70 -41.51
CA SER A 174 -21.19 27.06 -42.08
C SER A 174 -21.79 26.01 -43.02
N LYS A 175 -21.02 24.98 -43.39
CA LYS A 175 -21.48 23.84 -44.25
C LYS A 175 -21.73 22.57 -43.42
N GLN A 176 -21.40 22.54 -42.16
CA GLN A 176 -21.69 21.46 -41.22
C GLN A 176 -22.88 21.80 -40.33
#